data_f5b0c5756b99a5a92f9129e479683aff
#
_entry.id   f5b0c5756b99a5a92f9129e479683aff
#
_cell.length_a   1.000
_cell.length_b   1.000
_cell.length_c   1.000
_cell.angle_alpha   90.00
_cell.angle_beta   90.00
_cell.angle_gamma   90.00
#
_symmetry.space_group_name_H-M   'P 1'
#
loop_
_entity.id
_entity.type
_entity.pdbx_description
1 polymer ?
#
loop_
_entity_poly.entity_id
_entity_poly.type
_entity_poly.pdbx_seq_one_letter_code
_entity_poly.pdbx_strand_id
1 'polypeptide(L)'
;EMCIRDRTYEVEFFPLPEPQIFGSATRVMSLRDGNSKMSKSDASDNSRINMTDGADLIAQKIRKAKTDPDALPSESAGLEGRAEAQNLVGIFAALADSDVDSVLADFGGRGFGEFKPALAELAVAKLAPMGDRMRELLANPGDIDAVLADGALRAEKIAAPIIEQVNDIVGFLGAEAKSG
;
A
#
# COMPACT_ATOMS: atom_id res chain seq x y z
N GLU A 1 17.18 0.21 15.86
CA GLU A 1 16.93 0.49 17.29
C GLU A 1 16.95 -0.78 18.14
N MET A 2 16.32 -1.87 17.71
CA MET A 2 16.35 -3.14 18.45
C MET A 2 17.79 -3.65 18.70
N CYS A 3 18.65 -3.62 17.67
CA CYS A 3 20.05 -4.00 17.83
C CYS A 3 20.84 -3.10 18.80
N ILE A 4 20.48 -1.81 18.91
CA ILE A 4 21.12 -0.89 19.88
C ILE A 4 20.71 -1.27 21.30
N ARG A 5 19.44 -1.59 21.51
CA ARG A 5 18.88 -1.99 22.80
C ARG A 5 19.49 -3.30 23.27
N ASP A 6 19.48 -4.34 22.43
CA ASP A 6 20.05 -5.65 22.75
C ASP A 6 21.53 -5.54 23.09
N ARG A 7 22.28 -4.71 22.34
CA ARG A 7 23.70 -4.46 22.62
C ARG A 7 23.93 -3.73 23.95
N THR A 8 23.04 -2.81 24.33
CA THR A 8 23.15 -2.07 25.60
C THR A 8 22.97 -2.97 26.82
N TYR A 9 22.12 -3.99 26.70
CA TYR A 9 21.82 -4.94 27.78
C TYR A 9 22.53 -6.30 27.58
N GLU A 10 23.39 -6.42 26.57
CA GLU A 10 24.17 -7.64 26.26
C GLU A 10 23.31 -8.89 26.11
N VAL A 11 22.16 -8.76 25.48
CA VAL A 11 21.20 -9.84 25.20
C VAL A 11 20.82 -9.91 23.72
N GLU A 12 20.46 -11.09 23.24
CA GLU A 12 19.79 -11.30 21.95
C GLU A 12 18.34 -11.67 22.21
N PHE A 13 17.49 -10.66 22.37
CA PHE A 13 16.08 -10.87 22.74
C PHE A 13 15.12 -10.73 21.57
N PHE A 14 15.27 -9.68 20.76
CA PHE A 14 14.39 -9.44 19.63
C PHE A 14 14.98 -10.01 18.33
N PRO A 15 14.25 -10.88 17.61
CA PRO A 15 14.68 -11.30 16.28
C PRO A 15 14.75 -10.11 15.32
N LEU A 16 15.70 -10.10 14.41
CA LEU A 16 15.80 -9.10 13.35
C LEU A 16 14.65 -9.33 12.36
N PRO A 17 13.83 -8.30 12.09
CA PRO A 17 12.76 -8.43 11.10
C PRO A 17 13.37 -8.57 9.70
N GLU A 18 12.88 -9.52 8.93
CA GLU A 18 13.21 -9.64 7.52
C GLU A 18 12.28 -8.73 6.67
N PRO A 19 12.83 -7.99 5.69
CA PRO A 19 12.00 -7.18 4.80
C PRO A 19 11.13 -8.10 3.92
N GLN A 20 9.84 -7.83 3.89
CA GLN A 20 8.88 -8.54 3.05
C GLN A 20 8.54 -7.65 1.85
N ILE A 21 9.21 -7.92 0.71
CA ILE A 21 9.05 -7.15 -0.53
C ILE A 21 8.50 -8.07 -1.59
N PHE A 22 7.19 -7.99 -1.85
CA PHE A 22 6.50 -8.87 -2.78
C PHE A 22 5.82 -8.11 -3.92
N GLY A 23 5.71 -8.77 -5.07
CA GLY A 23 4.98 -8.31 -6.23
C GLY A 23 5.69 -7.22 -7.04
N SER A 24 5.10 -6.89 -8.19
CA SER A 24 5.63 -5.93 -9.16
C SER A 24 5.39 -4.47 -8.76
N ALA A 25 4.40 -4.19 -7.91
CA ALA A 25 4.03 -2.84 -7.48
C ALA A 25 4.53 -2.51 -6.07
N THR A 26 5.80 -2.79 -5.78
CA THR A 26 6.42 -2.47 -4.47
C THR A 26 6.47 -0.98 -4.18
N ARG A 27 6.42 -0.15 -5.23
CA ARG A 27 6.39 1.30 -5.12
C ARG A 27 5.52 1.89 -6.23
N VAL A 28 4.37 2.45 -5.83
CA VAL A 28 3.46 3.15 -6.73
C VAL A 28 3.77 4.64 -6.68
N MET A 29 3.89 5.28 -7.86
CA MET A 29 4.21 6.69 -7.98
C MET A 29 2.93 7.53 -8.11
N SER A 30 3.06 8.83 -7.87
CA SER A 30 1.98 9.80 -8.00
C SER A 30 1.39 9.82 -9.41
N LEU A 31 0.07 9.94 -9.52
CA LEU A 31 -0.60 10.12 -10.82
C LEU A 31 -0.30 11.48 -11.47
N ARG A 32 0.33 12.42 -10.73
CA ARG A 32 0.67 13.77 -11.20
C ARG A 32 2.16 13.95 -11.44
N ASP A 33 2.99 13.04 -10.93
CA ASP A 33 4.45 13.09 -11.06
C ASP A 33 5.02 11.68 -10.91
N GLY A 34 5.43 11.06 -12.01
CA GLY A 34 5.99 9.71 -12.03
C GLY A 34 7.31 9.55 -11.27
N ASN A 35 7.95 10.64 -10.86
CA ASN A 35 9.19 10.61 -10.07
C ASN A 35 8.94 10.69 -8.55
N SER A 36 7.74 11.08 -8.14
CA SER A 36 7.36 11.23 -6.74
C SER A 36 6.50 10.06 -6.27
N LYS A 37 6.82 9.48 -5.10
CA LYS A 37 6.00 8.41 -4.51
C LYS A 37 4.57 8.90 -4.26
N MET A 38 3.57 8.07 -4.56
CA MET A 38 2.18 8.33 -4.17
C MET A 38 2.07 8.52 -2.66
N SER A 39 1.48 9.62 -2.22
CA SER A 39 1.39 9.99 -0.81
C SER A 39 0.00 10.45 -0.43
N LYS A 40 -0.50 9.96 0.71
CA LYS A 40 -1.79 10.42 1.27
C LYS A 40 -1.77 11.86 1.76
N SER A 41 -0.59 12.42 2.00
CA SER A 41 -0.39 13.80 2.46
C SER A 41 -0.06 14.79 1.34
N ASP A 42 -0.12 14.37 0.06
CA ASP A 42 0.01 15.28 -1.07
C ASP A 42 -1.13 16.31 -1.06
N ALA A 43 -0.83 17.56 -1.39
CA ALA A 43 -1.81 18.64 -1.46
C ALA A 43 -2.89 18.40 -2.52
N SER A 44 -2.55 17.71 -3.61
CA SER A 44 -3.47 17.37 -4.70
C SER A 44 -4.10 16.00 -4.49
N ASP A 45 -5.42 15.95 -4.33
CA ASP A 45 -6.15 14.68 -4.26
C ASP A 45 -6.09 13.88 -5.59
N ASN A 46 -5.82 14.54 -6.72
CA ASN A 46 -5.62 13.88 -8.01
C ASN A 46 -4.26 13.15 -8.13
N SER A 47 -3.38 13.26 -7.14
CA SER A 47 -2.08 12.57 -7.13
C SER A 47 -2.20 11.10 -6.74
N ARG A 48 -3.32 10.69 -6.16
CA ARG A 48 -3.54 9.36 -5.58
C ARG A 48 -4.95 8.84 -5.78
N ILE A 49 -5.11 7.54 -5.63
CA ILE A 49 -6.41 6.89 -5.47
C ILE A 49 -6.56 6.53 -4.00
N ASN A 50 -7.62 7.02 -3.34
CA ASN A 50 -7.97 6.63 -1.99
C ASN A 50 -8.89 5.39 -2.04
N MET A 51 -8.78 4.50 -1.06
CA MET A 51 -9.65 3.31 -1.00
C MET A 51 -11.13 3.66 -0.78
N THR A 52 -11.42 4.89 -0.36
CA THR A 52 -12.78 5.41 -0.21
C THR A 52 -13.32 6.10 -1.47
N ASP A 53 -12.50 6.26 -2.52
CA ASP A 53 -12.95 6.87 -3.77
C ASP A 53 -14.02 5.98 -4.44
N GLY A 54 -15.08 6.61 -4.93
CA GLY A 54 -16.09 5.93 -5.73
C GLY A 54 -15.60 5.68 -7.17
N ALA A 55 -16.31 4.82 -7.89
CA ALA A 55 -15.96 4.41 -9.26
C ALA A 55 -15.70 5.59 -10.20
N ASP A 56 -16.58 6.60 -10.20
CA ASP A 56 -16.46 7.78 -11.05
C ASP A 56 -15.19 8.60 -10.73
N LEU A 57 -14.85 8.72 -9.44
CA LEU A 57 -13.69 9.47 -9.01
C LEU A 57 -12.40 8.74 -9.34
N ILE A 58 -12.35 7.41 -9.17
CA ILE A 58 -11.23 6.57 -9.61
C ILE A 58 -10.98 6.76 -11.10
N ALA A 59 -12.02 6.60 -11.93
CA ALA A 59 -11.93 6.77 -13.37
C ALA A 59 -11.49 8.19 -13.76
N GLN A 60 -12.00 9.21 -13.07
CA GLN A 60 -11.62 10.60 -13.32
C GLN A 60 -10.14 10.85 -12.99
N LYS A 61 -9.63 10.35 -11.86
CA LYS A 61 -8.23 10.52 -11.44
C LYS A 61 -7.27 9.86 -12.44
N ILE A 62 -7.60 8.67 -12.94
CA ILE A 62 -6.80 7.97 -13.96
C ILE A 62 -6.82 8.76 -15.29
N ARG A 63 -7.98 9.23 -15.73
CA ARG A 63 -8.06 10.07 -16.95
C ARG A 63 -7.21 11.33 -16.83
N LYS A 64 -7.17 11.96 -15.65
CA LYS A 64 -6.38 13.17 -15.36
C LYS A 64 -4.91 12.89 -15.01
N ALA A 65 -4.50 11.64 -14.89
CA ALA A 65 -3.10 11.29 -14.62
C ALA A 65 -2.20 11.92 -15.68
N LYS A 66 -1.02 12.40 -15.26
CA LYS A 66 -0.04 12.99 -16.15
C LYS A 66 0.55 11.92 -17.06
N THR A 67 0.76 12.25 -18.32
CA THR A 67 1.44 11.40 -19.33
C THR A 67 2.17 12.28 -20.33
N ASP A 68 3.17 11.71 -20.96
CA ASP A 68 3.80 12.29 -22.16
C ASP A 68 2.91 12.10 -23.41
N PRO A 69 3.22 12.73 -24.56
CA PRO A 69 2.42 12.67 -25.78
C PRO A 69 2.66 11.41 -26.62
N ASP A 70 3.70 10.62 -26.32
CA ASP A 70 4.14 9.52 -27.17
C ASP A 70 3.28 8.27 -26.96
N ALA A 71 3.16 7.43 -27.99
CA ALA A 71 2.54 6.12 -27.88
C ALA A 71 3.29 5.23 -26.89
N LEU A 72 2.61 4.24 -26.32
CA LEU A 72 3.25 3.24 -25.45
C LEU A 72 4.25 2.41 -26.27
N PRO A 73 5.44 2.10 -25.72
CA PRO A 73 6.39 1.22 -26.38
C PRO A 73 5.88 -0.22 -26.39
N SER A 74 6.43 -1.06 -27.25
CA SER A 74 6.11 -2.48 -27.29
C SER A 74 6.97 -3.34 -26.35
N GLU A 75 8.00 -2.74 -25.72
CA GLU A 75 8.95 -3.41 -24.84
C GLU A 75 9.24 -2.53 -23.62
N SER A 76 9.53 -3.15 -22.47
CA SER A 76 9.80 -2.46 -21.20
C SER A 76 11.00 -1.50 -21.27
N ALA A 77 12.00 -1.78 -22.10
CA ALA A 77 13.12 -0.89 -22.32
C ALA A 77 12.70 0.50 -22.87
N GLY A 78 11.62 0.57 -23.63
CA GLY A 78 11.07 1.83 -24.15
C GLY A 78 10.39 2.71 -23.10
N LEU A 79 10.20 2.23 -21.87
CA LEU A 79 9.69 3.02 -20.75
C LEU A 79 10.80 3.79 -20.02
N GLU A 80 12.07 3.54 -20.32
CA GLU A 80 13.19 4.24 -19.68
C GLU A 80 13.08 5.75 -19.93
N GLY A 81 13.19 6.54 -18.87
CA GLY A 81 13.01 8.00 -18.93
C GLY A 81 11.56 8.49 -19.02
N ARG A 82 10.57 7.60 -19.12
CA ARG A 82 9.13 7.91 -19.21
C ARG A 82 8.41 7.54 -17.90
N ALA A 83 8.75 8.22 -16.81
CA ALA A 83 8.32 7.88 -15.45
C ALA A 83 6.80 7.76 -15.29
N GLU A 84 6.02 8.64 -15.92
CA GLU A 84 4.56 8.60 -15.87
C GLU A 84 3.99 7.39 -16.63
N ALA A 85 4.53 7.06 -17.79
CA ALA A 85 4.14 5.88 -18.57
C ALA A 85 4.48 4.60 -17.78
N GLN A 86 5.71 4.52 -17.26
CA GLN A 86 6.15 3.38 -16.44
C GLN A 86 5.26 3.17 -15.22
N ASN A 87 4.86 4.26 -14.53
CA ASN A 87 3.97 4.18 -13.39
C ASN A 87 2.58 3.62 -13.78
N LEU A 88 1.96 4.16 -14.83
CA LEU A 88 0.61 3.72 -15.23
C LEU A 88 0.59 2.28 -15.77
N VAL A 89 1.61 1.88 -16.54
CA VAL A 89 1.77 0.50 -17.02
C VAL A 89 2.01 -0.46 -15.84
N GLY A 90 2.86 -0.07 -14.88
CA GLY A 90 3.09 -0.84 -13.66
C GLY A 90 1.83 -1.00 -12.80
N ILE A 91 1.01 0.06 -12.67
CA ILE A 91 -0.30 -0.01 -11.99
C ILE A 91 -1.24 -0.99 -12.73
N PHE A 92 -1.28 -0.92 -14.07
CA PHE A 92 -2.11 -1.85 -14.86
C PHE A 92 -1.68 -3.29 -14.63
N ALA A 93 -0.39 -3.59 -14.77
CA ALA A 93 0.17 -4.91 -14.56
C ALA A 93 -0.17 -5.48 -13.18
N ALA A 94 0.01 -4.67 -12.13
CA ALA A 94 -0.31 -5.08 -10.76
C ALA A 94 -1.81 -5.35 -10.55
N LEU A 95 -2.70 -4.53 -11.11
CA LEU A 95 -4.15 -4.72 -11.00
C LEU A 95 -4.66 -5.91 -11.84
N ALA A 96 -4.00 -6.19 -12.95
CA ALA A 96 -4.31 -7.32 -13.83
C ALA A 96 -3.70 -8.65 -13.36
N ASP A 97 -2.87 -8.62 -12.31
CA ASP A 97 -2.07 -9.77 -11.88
C ASP A 97 -1.20 -10.33 -13.02
N SER A 98 -0.55 -9.41 -13.76
CA SER A 98 0.30 -9.69 -14.92
C SER A 98 1.65 -8.95 -14.81
N ASP A 99 2.49 -9.08 -15.80
CA ASP A 99 3.74 -8.35 -15.92
C ASP A 99 3.65 -7.17 -16.91
N VAL A 100 4.65 -6.27 -16.84
CA VAL A 100 4.74 -5.09 -17.68
C VAL A 100 4.82 -5.42 -19.17
N ASP A 101 5.56 -6.48 -19.54
CA ASP A 101 5.74 -6.85 -20.94
C ASP A 101 4.45 -7.38 -21.56
N SER A 102 3.64 -8.12 -20.79
CA SER A 102 2.29 -8.54 -21.20
C SER A 102 1.38 -7.34 -21.48
N VAL A 103 1.39 -6.33 -20.61
CA VAL A 103 0.61 -5.10 -20.82
C VAL A 103 1.10 -4.34 -22.06
N LEU A 104 2.41 -4.27 -22.27
CA LEU A 104 2.98 -3.63 -23.46
C LEU A 104 2.76 -4.41 -24.76
N ALA A 105 2.63 -5.73 -24.69
CA ALA A 105 2.23 -6.54 -25.84
C ALA A 105 0.80 -6.20 -26.31
N ASP A 106 -0.11 -5.92 -25.35
CA ASP A 106 -1.50 -5.56 -25.65
C ASP A 106 -1.67 -4.10 -26.12
N PHE A 107 -0.91 -3.18 -25.54
CA PHE A 107 -1.07 -1.74 -25.72
C PHE A 107 0.07 -1.05 -26.50
N GLY A 108 1.13 -1.77 -26.87
CA GLY A 108 2.25 -1.22 -27.61
C GLY A 108 1.81 -0.54 -28.91
N GLY A 109 2.36 0.65 -29.19
CA GLY A 109 1.97 1.47 -30.32
C GLY A 109 0.66 2.25 -30.16
N ARG A 110 -0.12 2.02 -29.09
CA ARG A 110 -1.35 2.77 -28.80
C ARG A 110 -1.06 3.99 -27.94
N GLY A 111 -1.88 5.02 -28.11
CA GLY A 111 -1.79 6.24 -27.31
C GLY A 111 -2.52 6.10 -25.95
N PHE A 112 -2.22 7.05 -25.06
CA PHE A 112 -2.88 7.10 -23.74
C PHE A 112 -4.40 7.35 -23.81
N GLY A 113 -4.91 7.82 -24.96
CA GLY A 113 -6.36 7.93 -25.20
C GLY A 113 -7.10 6.60 -25.17
N GLU A 114 -6.44 5.50 -25.54
CA GLU A 114 -6.96 4.13 -25.46
C GLU A 114 -6.57 3.43 -24.16
N PHE A 115 -5.33 3.62 -23.72
CA PHE A 115 -4.79 2.96 -22.53
C PHE A 115 -5.46 3.41 -21.22
N LYS A 116 -5.65 4.73 -21.00
CA LYS A 116 -6.24 5.23 -19.75
C LYS A 116 -7.69 4.79 -19.52
N PRO A 117 -8.58 4.74 -20.52
CA PRO A 117 -9.89 4.15 -20.34
C PRO A 117 -9.85 2.69 -19.90
N ALA A 118 -8.98 1.86 -20.50
CA ALA A 118 -8.83 0.46 -20.12
C ALA A 118 -8.27 0.33 -18.67
N LEU A 119 -7.28 1.13 -18.31
CA LEU A 119 -6.76 1.19 -16.95
C LEU A 119 -7.84 1.66 -15.95
N ALA A 120 -8.67 2.64 -16.32
CA ALA A 120 -9.74 3.13 -15.47
C ALA A 120 -10.80 2.06 -15.23
N GLU A 121 -11.20 1.33 -16.27
CA GLU A 121 -12.15 0.21 -16.16
C GLU A 121 -11.60 -0.90 -15.25
N LEU A 122 -10.36 -1.31 -15.45
CA LEU A 122 -9.69 -2.30 -14.60
C LEU A 122 -9.59 -1.84 -13.14
N ALA A 123 -9.16 -0.60 -12.92
CA ALA A 123 -9.02 -0.05 -11.57
C ALA A 123 -10.37 0.06 -10.85
N VAL A 124 -11.43 0.49 -11.53
CA VAL A 124 -12.79 0.51 -10.99
C VAL A 124 -13.23 -0.90 -10.62
N ALA A 125 -13.06 -1.87 -11.52
CA ALA A 125 -13.47 -3.25 -11.27
C ALA A 125 -12.77 -3.87 -10.05
N LYS A 126 -11.50 -3.53 -9.82
CA LYS A 126 -10.71 -4.08 -8.70
C LYS A 126 -10.86 -3.31 -7.39
N LEU A 127 -10.96 -1.98 -7.44
CA LEU A 127 -10.90 -1.13 -6.24
C LEU A 127 -12.28 -0.71 -5.73
N ALA A 128 -13.27 -0.51 -6.60
CA ALA A 128 -14.59 -0.06 -6.16
C ALA A 128 -15.26 -1.02 -5.16
N PRO A 129 -15.22 -2.37 -5.33
CA PRO A 129 -15.80 -3.29 -4.36
C PRO A 129 -15.19 -3.17 -2.95
N MET A 130 -13.87 -2.88 -2.85
CA MET A 130 -13.22 -2.64 -1.57
C MET A 130 -13.70 -1.33 -0.94
N GLY A 131 -13.83 -0.27 -1.74
CA GLY A 131 -14.38 1.01 -1.28
C GLY A 131 -15.84 0.90 -0.82
N ASP A 132 -16.67 0.11 -1.51
CA ASP A 132 -18.04 -0.18 -1.11
C ASP A 132 -18.07 -0.87 0.26
N ARG A 133 -17.26 -1.89 0.47
CA ARG A 133 -17.14 -2.58 1.76
C ARG A 133 -16.65 -1.66 2.87
N MET A 134 -15.69 -0.78 2.60
CA MET A 134 -15.25 0.22 3.57
C MET A 134 -16.38 1.17 3.98
N ARG A 135 -17.18 1.64 3.04
CA ARG A 135 -18.34 2.52 3.33
C ARG A 135 -19.39 1.80 4.16
N GLU A 136 -19.66 0.54 3.85
CA GLU A 136 -20.59 -0.31 4.63
C GLU A 136 -20.11 -0.46 6.09
N LEU A 137 -18.83 -0.77 6.30
CA LEU A 137 -18.25 -0.89 7.64
C LEU A 137 -18.27 0.44 8.40
N LEU A 138 -17.97 1.55 7.72
CA LEU A 138 -18.03 2.89 8.33
C LEU A 138 -19.46 3.30 8.74
N ALA A 139 -20.47 2.78 8.04
CA ALA A 139 -21.87 2.99 8.42
C ALA A 139 -22.29 2.15 9.64
N ASN A 140 -21.54 1.12 9.99
CA ASN A 140 -21.81 0.20 11.10
C ASN A 140 -20.58 0.10 12.04
N PRO A 141 -20.24 1.18 12.78
CA PRO A 141 -19.03 1.22 13.60
C PRO A 141 -18.95 0.12 14.67
N GLY A 142 -20.09 -0.40 15.15
CA GLY A 142 -20.11 -1.51 16.10
C GLY A 142 -19.46 -2.80 15.57
N ASP A 143 -19.51 -3.06 14.27
CA ASP A 143 -18.84 -4.20 13.66
C ASP A 143 -17.30 -4.03 13.72
N ILE A 144 -16.84 -2.79 13.48
CA ILE A 144 -15.42 -2.43 13.58
C ILE A 144 -14.94 -2.57 15.03
N ASP A 145 -15.70 -2.04 15.98
CA ASP A 145 -15.38 -2.12 17.40
C ASP A 145 -15.25 -3.56 17.89
N ALA A 146 -16.14 -4.46 17.44
CA ALA A 146 -16.07 -5.90 17.78
C ALA A 146 -14.79 -6.56 17.24
N VAL A 147 -14.40 -6.27 15.99
CA VAL A 147 -13.16 -6.77 15.39
C VAL A 147 -11.93 -6.23 16.12
N LEU A 148 -11.93 -4.94 16.47
CA LEU A 148 -10.84 -4.31 17.22
C LEU A 148 -10.71 -4.89 18.63
N ALA A 149 -11.82 -5.14 19.33
CA ALA A 149 -11.81 -5.73 20.67
C ALA A 149 -11.23 -7.16 20.66
N ASP A 150 -11.67 -8.01 19.71
CA ASP A 150 -11.09 -9.35 19.55
C ASP A 150 -9.60 -9.28 19.19
N GLY A 151 -9.24 -8.40 18.27
CA GLY A 151 -7.84 -8.17 17.86
C GLY A 151 -6.96 -7.71 19.03
N ALA A 152 -7.45 -6.81 19.87
CA ALA A 152 -6.75 -6.33 21.07
C ALA A 152 -6.47 -7.45 22.05
N LEU A 153 -7.49 -8.29 22.37
CA LEU A 153 -7.30 -9.45 23.24
C LEU A 153 -6.27 -10.45 22.71
N ARG A 154 -6.26 -10.68 21.42
CA ARG A 154 -5.28 -11.57 20.78
C ARG A 154 -3.88 -11.00 20.80
N ALA A 155 -3.74 -9.71 20.53
CA ALA A 155 -2.45 -9.00 20.58
C ALA A 155 -1.90 -8.97 22.00
N GLU A 156 -2.73 -8.71 23.02
CA GLU A 156 -2.33 -8.68 24.42
C GLU A 156 -1.77 -10.03 24.89
N LYS A 157 -2.42 -11.13 24.52
CA LYS A 157 -1.93 -12.49 24.84
C LYS A 157 -0.52 -12.76 24.31
N ILE A 158 -0.16 -12.15 23.18
CA ILE A 158 1.19 -12.28 22.58
C ILE A 158 2.16 -11.30 23.22
N ALA A 159 1.73 -10.05 23.43
CA ALA A 159 2.60 -8.98 23.87
C ALA A 159 2.92 -9.01 25.37
N ALA A 160 1.97 -9.36 26.23
CA ALA A 160 2.15 -9.31 27.68
C ALA A 160 3.36 -10.13 28.17
N PRO A 161 3.54 -11.41 27.79
CA PRO A 161 4.70 -12.19 28.26
C PRO A 161 6.03 -11.64 27.70
N ILE A 162 6.01 -10.99 26.53
CA ILE A 162 7.20 -10.36 25.97
C ILE A 162 7.58 -9.10 26.77
N ILE A 163 6.57 -8.29 27.14
CA ILE A 163 6.78 -7.08 27.95
C ILE A 163 7.31 -7.44 29.34
N GLU A 164 6.82 -8.52 29.97
CA GLU A 164 7.34 -9.02 31.24
C GLU A 164 8.85 -9.34 31.11
N GLN A 165 9.24 -10.11 30.11
CA GLN A 165 10.64 -10.44 29.87
C GLN A 165 11.49 -9.19 29.58
N VAL A 166 10.97 -8.22 28.84
CA VAL A 166 11.68 -6.95 28.61
C VAL A 166 11.87 -6.20 29.92
N ASN A 167 10.86 -6.13 30.78
CA ASN A 167 10.97 -5.46 32.08
C ASN A 167 12.03 -6.12 32.96
N ASP A 168 12.12 -7.44 32.96
CA ASP A 168 13.14 -8.20 33.71
C ASP A 168 14.55 -7.88 33.16
N ILE A 169 14.74 -7.88 31.86
CA ILE A 169 16.04 -7.58 31.22
C ILE A 169 16.50 -6.16 31.54
N VAL A 170 15.60 -5.17 31.49
CA VAL A 170 15.95 -3.77 31.77
C VAL A 170 15.96 -3.43 33.26
N GLY A 171 15.58 -4.37 34.13
CA GLY A 171 15.57 -4.22 35.58
C GLY A 171 14.44 -3.36 36.11
N PHE A 172 13.31 -3.27 35.40
CA PHE A 172 12.12 -2.62 35.95
C PHE A 172 11.46 -3.52 36.99
N LEU A 173 11.19 -2.94 38.14
CA LEU A 173 10.44 -3.65 39.18
C LEU A 173 9.02 -3.89 38.66
N GLY A 174 8.59 -5.14 38.63
CA GLY A 174 7.20 -5.49 38.38
C GLY A 174 6.27 -4.77 39.33
N ALA A 175 5.08 -4.39 38.88
CA ALA A 175 4.07 -3.87 39.80
C ALA A 175 3.81 -4.97 40.84
N GLU A 176 4.27 -4.77 42.06
CA GLU A 176 3.87 -5.65 43.19
C GLU A 176 2.35 -5.73 43.17
N ALA A 177 1.81 -6.94 43.09
CA ALA A 177 0.41 -7.17 43.27
C ALA A 177 0.05 -6.52 44.61
N LYS A 178 -0.75 -5.44 44.60
CA LYS A 178 -1.29 -4.86 45.82
C LYS A 178 -2.09 -5.95 46.49
N SER A 179 -1.45 -6.63 47.44
CA SER A 179 -2.11 -7.51 48.40
C SER A 179 -3.01 -6.62 49.23
N GLY A 180 -4.31 -6.57 48.88
CA GLY A 180 -5.36 -6.00 49.67
C GLY A 180 -5.95 -7.03 50.61
#